data_1185bcb85b1ddc8cf409e62d38816cb8
#
_entry.id   1185bcb85b1ddc8cf409e62d38816cb8
#
_cell.length_a   1.000
_cell.length_b   1.000
_cell.length_c   1.000
_cell.angle_alpha   90.00
_cell.angle_beta   90.00
_cell.angle_gamma   90.00
#
_symmetry.space_group_name_H-M   'P 1'
#
loop_
_entity.id
_entity.type
_entity.pdbx_description
1 polymer ?
#
loop_
_entity_poly.entity_id
_entity_poly.type
_entity_poly.pdbx_seq_one_letter_code
_entity_poly.pdbx_strand_id
1 'polypeptide(L)'
;MHQDRSAAGRRGGGAPALAVFGRPPSFDILAIRTVRLAAPVAMPLDLTVSAGELLESVDEASAEATVPGPVTGPPWAGVLPPRGGWRQVPGLPGPEVMGAAVAAAVAEFRARDEALPVQHRTRSERDRIGREIWSRTLGDTELPLRAVHAAQSLGFLRPVRAAVPAAAPAPLPGAPASAPVALLAAGTWLRLRTPYGSVAMRRPGVTGGLGALQVRPV
;
A
#
# COMPACT_ATOMS: atom_id res chain seq x y z
N MET A 1 -17.03 -22.85 -39.96
CA MET A 1 -17.98 -21.92 -39.36
C MET A 1 -17.49 -21.65 -37.94
N HIS A 2 -16.58 -20.68 -37.80
CA HIS A 2 -15.90 -20.35 -36.54
C HIS A 2 -16.58 -19.09 -35.98
N GLN A 3 -17.21 -19.22 -34.84
CA GLN A 3 -17.81 -18.10 -34.14
C GLN A 3 -16.74 -17.42 -33.28
N ASP A 4 -16.35 -16.25 -33.72
CA ASP A 4 -15.53 -15.29 -33.01
C ASP A 4 -16.38 -14.69 -31.86
N ARG A 5 -16.05 -15.03 -30.60
CA ARG A 5 -16.64 -14.40 -29.42
C ARG A 5 -15.77 -13.26 -28.97
N SER A 6 -15.95 -12.14 -29.64
CA SER A 6 -15.46 -10.83 -29.19
C SER A 6 -16.07 -10.50 -27.82
N ALA A 7 -15.27 -10.65 -26.76
CA ALA A 7 -15.64 -10.16 -25.44
C ALA A 7 -15.60 -8.62 -25.46
N ALA A 8 -16.75 -8.01 -25.69
CA ALA A 8 -16.95 -6.56 -25.53
C ALA A 8 -16.79 -6.20 -24.04
N GLY A 9 -15.59 -5.83 -23.66
CA GLY A 9 -15.29 -5.22 -22.38
C GLY A 9 -16.09 -3.93 -22.26
N ARG A 10 -17.02 -3.88 -21.29
CA ARG A 10 -17.74 -2.66 -20.92
C ARG A 10 -16.71 -1.59 -20.58
N ARG A 11 -16.62 -0.57 -21.39
CA ARG A 11 -15.89 0.65 -21.10
C ARG A 11 -16.66 1.39 -20.01
N GLY A 12 -16.33 1.12 -18.76
CA GLY A 12 -16.74 1.98 -17.66
C GLY A 12 -16.02 3.31 -17.84
N GLY A 13 -16.78 4.41 -18.04
CA GLY A 13 -16.24 5.75 -18.25
C GLY A 13 -15.63 6.36 -16.98
N GLY A 14 -14.67 5.69 -16.35
CA GLY A 14 -13.87 6.23 -15.26
C GLY A 14 -12.81 7.19 -15.81
N ALA A 15 -12.53 8.27 -15.06
CA ALA A 15 -11.44 9.18 -15.42
C ALA A 15 -10.10 8.40 -15.48
N PRO A 16 -9.21 8.77 -16.40
CA PRO A 16 -7.91 8.11 -16.53
C PRO A 16 -7.11 8.26 -15.24
N ALA A 17 -6.52 7.18 -14.77
CA ALA A 17 -5.76 7.15 -13.53
C ALA A 17 -4.49 6.31 -13.68
N LEU A 18 -3.43 6.76 -13.03
CA LEU A 18 -2.18 6.04 -12.88
C LEU A 18 -2.09 5.50 -11.44
N ALA A 19 -1.67 4.26 -11.30
CA ALA A 19 -1.32 3.69 -10.01
C ALA A 19 0.18 3.42 -9.95
N VAL A 20 0.83 3.96 -8.92
CA VAL A 20 2.24 3.71 -8.62
C VAL A 20 2.31 2.77 -7.43
N PHE A 21 3.05 1.68 -7.60
CA PHE A 21 3.29 0.67 -6.58
C PHE A 21 4.73 0.74 -6.12
N GLY A 22 4.96 0.78 -4.82
CA GLY A 22 6.29 0.80 -4.24
C GLY A 22 6.41 -0.18 -3.09
N ARG A 23 7.57 -0.82 -2.93
CA ARG A 23 7.87 -1.68 -1.78
C ARG A 23 8.91 -1.01 -0.89
N PRO A 24 8.48 -0.24 0.12
CA PRO A 24 9.40 0.38 1.05
C PRO A 24 10.18 -0.71 1.80
N PRO A 25 11.49 -0.51 2.01
CA PRO A 25 12.29 -1.45 2.77
C PRO A 25 11.77 -1.55 4.21
N SER A 26 11.94 -2.70 4.82
CA SER A 26 11.65 -2.98 6.25
C SER A 26 10.18 -3.13 6.65
N PHE A 27 9.20 -2.82 5.79
CA PHE A 27 7.78 -2.91 6.18
C PHE A 27 7.06 -4.17 5.71
N ASP A 28 7.63 -4.89 4.74
CA ASP A 28 6.99 -6.06 4.10
C ASP A 28 5.55 -5.78 3.64
N ILE A 29 5.37 -4.63 3.03
CA ILE A 29 4.11 -4.15 2.46
C ILE A 29 4.31 -3.59 1.06
N LEU A 30 3.21 -3.43 0.34
CA LEU A 30 3.14 -2.71 -0.92
C LEU A 30 2.42 -1.38 -0.71
N ALA A 31 3.14 -0.28 -0.90
CA ALA A 31 2.56 1.06 -0.93
C ALA A 31 1.93 1.32 -2.30
N ILE A 32 0.76 1.93 -2.31
CA ILE A 32 0.02 2.21 -3.55
C ILE A 32 -0.45 3.66 -3.51
N ARG A 33 -0.05 4.45 -4.50
CA ARG A 33 -0.62 5.76 -4.75
C ARG A 33 -1.31 5.78 -6.10
N THR A 34 -2.44 6.44 -6.15
CA THR A 34 -3.18 6.66 -7.40
C THR A 34 -3.29 8.14 -7.65
N VAL A 35 -3.11 8.53 -8.89
CA VAL A 35 -3.28 9.90 -9.36
C VAL A 35 -4.23 9.90 -10.55
N ARG A 36 -5.11 10.90 -10.61
CA ARG A 36 -5.93 11.16 -11.81
C ARG A 36 -5.04 11.82 -12.84
N LEU A 37 -5.12 11.34 -14.07
CA LEU A 37 -4.41 11.95 -15.18
C LEU A 37 -5.30 13.03 -15.83
N ALA A 38 -4.68 14.10 -16.32
CA ALA A 38 -5.37 15.15 -17.05
C ALA A 38 -5.90 14.63 -18.41
N ALA A 39 -5.16 13.72 -19.03
CA ALA A 39 -5.54 13.07 -20.28
C ALA A 39 -5.27 11.56 -20.23
N PRO A 40 -5.97 10.75 -21.03
CA PRO A 40 -5.64 9.34 -21.18
C PRO A 40 -4.23 9.16 -21.76
N VAL A 41 -3.51 8.15 -21.25
CA VAL A 41 -2.26 7.71 -21.90
C VAL A 41 -2.58 6.94 -23.19
N ALA A 42 -1.72 7.04 -24.18
CA ALA A 42 -1.92 6.41 -25.49
C ALA A 42 -1.98 4.88 -25.41
N MET A 43 -1.24 4.29 -24.47
CA MET A 43 -1.22 2.85 -24.20
C MET A 43 -1.27 2.57 -22.70
N PRO A 44 -1.87 1.45 -22.28
CA PRO A 44 -1.80 1.02 -20.87
C PRO A 44 -0.34 0.86 -20.44
N LEU A 45 0.00 1.40 -19.26
CA LEU A 45 1.31 1.25 -18.65
C LEU A 45 1.28 0.07 -17.68
N ASP A 46 2.23 -0.85 -17.85
CA ASP A 46 2.52 -1.94 -16.89
C ASP A 46 4.04 -2.14 -16.88
N LEU A 47 4.74 -1.25 -16.18
CA LEU A 47 6.19 -1.12 -16.21
C LEU A 47 6.76 -1.15 -14.79
N THR A 48 7.93 -1.76 -14.65
CA THR A 48 8.77 -1.60 -13.46
C THR A 48 9.88 -0.61 -13.79
N VAL A 49 9.96 0.47 -13.05
CA VAL A 49 10.91 1.56 -13.29
C VAL A 49 11.76 1.83 -12.04
N SER A 50 12.88 2.49 -12.21
CA SER A 50 13.67 3.01 -11.10
C SER A 50 12.88 4.06 -10.32
N ALA A 51 12.78 3.90 -9.00
CA ALA A 51 12.10 4.88 -8.15
C ALA A 51 12.83 6.23 -8.12
N GLY A 52 14.16 6.23 -8.20
CA GLY A 52 14.98 7.45 -8.27
C GLY A 52 14.71 8.21 -9.56
N GLU A 53 14.82 7.53 -10.71
CA GLU A 53 14.57 8.16 -12.02
C GLU A 53 13.13 8.68 -12.14
N LEU A 54 12.14 7.93 -11.61
CA LEU A 54 10.76 8.41 -11.57
C LEU A 54 10.64 9.68 -10.72
N LEU A 55 11.28 9.73 -9.55
CA LEU A 55 11.25 10.91 -8.69
C LEU A 55 11.91 12.13 -9.36
N GLU A 56 13.04 11.93 -10.02
CA GLU A 56 13.76 12.97 -10.75
C GLU A 56 12.99 13.47 -11.98
N SER A 57 12.12 12.63 -12.55
CA SER A 57 11.30 12.98 -13.72
C SER A 57 10.04 13.79 -13.38
N VAL A 58 9.70 13.94 -12.08
CA VAL A 58 8.51 14.70 -11.66
C VAL A 58 8.80 16.18 -11.69
N ASP A 59 8.06 16.92 -12.52
CA ASP A 59 8.00 18.37 -12.48
C ASP A 59 6.74 18.81 -11.73
N GLU A 60 6.95 19.31 -10.51
CA GLU A 60 5.86 19.77 -9.66
C GLU A 60 5.19 21.06 -10.20
N ALA A 61 5.92 21.87 -10.95
CA ALA A 61 5.40 23.14 -11.45
C ALA A 61 4.42 22.93 -12.61
N SER A 62 4.71 22.01 -13.51
CA SER A 62 3.81 21.64 -14.62
C SER A 62 2.83 20.52 -14.26
N ALA A 63 3.01 19.86 -13.11
CA ALA A 63 2.31 18.65 -12.70
C ALA A 63 2.45 17.50 -13.73
N GLU A 64 3.62 17.39 -14.32
CA GLU A 64 3.97 16.37 -15.31
C GLU A 64 5.04 15.43 -14.78
N ALA A 65 5.13 14.24 -15.35
CA ALA A 65 6.21 13.31 -15.12
C ALA A 65 6.50 12.52 -16.40
N THR A 66 7.78 12.35 -16.70
CA THR A 66 8.21 11.46 -17.78
C THR A 66 8.36 10.05 -17.21
N VAL A 67 7.73 9.07 -17.87
CA VAL A 67 7.87 7.67 -17.45
C VAL A 67 9.28 7.18 -17.80
N PRO A 68 10.10 6.78 -16.83
CA PRO A 68 11.45 6.27 -17.10
C PRO A 68 11.42 4.97 -17.90
N GLY A 69 12.56 4.61 -18.48
CA GLY A 69 12.74 3.31 -19.11
C GLY A 69 12.51 2.16 -18.13
N PRO A 70 11.99 1.02 -18.61
CA PRO A 70 11.77 -0.14 -17.75
C PRO A 70 13.12 -0.71 -17.26
N VAL A 71 13.17 -1.05 -15.96
CA VAL A 71 14.31 -1.76 -15.41
C VAL A 71 14.08 -3.28 -15.53
N THR A 72 15.14 -3.99 -15.91
CA THR A 72 15.13 -5.45 -15.92
C THR A 72 15.39 -5.96 -14.50
N GLY A 73 14.53 -6.83 -14.01
CA GLY A 73 14.63 -7.41 -12.67
C GLY A 73 13.56 -8.48 -12.44
N PRO A 74 13.57 -9.16 -11.30
CA PRO A 74 12.52 -10.13 -11.00
C PRO A 74 11.15 -9.47 -11.13
N PRO A 75 10.23 -10.04 -11.93
CA PRO A 75 8.94 -9.41 -12.15
C PRO A 75 8.15 -9.29 -10.85
N TRP A 76 7.71 -8.11 -10.53
CA TRP A 76 6.80 -7.83 -9.42
C TRP A 76 5.42 -8.43 -9.63
N ALA A 77 5.10 -8.83 -10.86
CA ALA A 77 3.77 -9.23 -11.30
C ALA A 77 3.13 -10.34 -10.45
N GLY A 78 3.93 -11.26 -9.90
CA GLY A 78 3.44 -12.30 -8.98
C GLY A 78 3.10 -11.80 -7.57
N VAL A 79 3.38 -10.54 -7.25
CA VAL A 79 3.27 -9.96 -5.90
C VAL A 79 2.17 -8.89 -5.82
N LEU A 80 1.60 -8.48 -6.95
CA LEU A 80 0.57 -7.44 -6.97
C LEU A 80 -0.77 -7.93 -6.40
N PRO A 81 -1.48 -7.06 -5.68
CA PRO A 81 -2.81 -7.37 -5.18
C PRO A 81 -3.83 -7.44 -6.34
N PRO A 82 -4.95 -8.15 -6.16
CA PRO A 82 -5.98 -8.24 -7.19
C PRO A 82 -6.55 -6.86 -7.52
N ARG A 83 -6.90 -6.67 -8.79
CA ARG A 83 -7.47 -5.39 -9.29
C ARG A 83 -8.90 -5.14 -8.78
N GLY A 84 -9.60 -6.17 -8.33
CA GLY A 84 -10.99 -6.08 -7.87
C GLY A 84 -11.32 -7.13 -6.81
N GLY A 85 -12.62 -7.25 -6.48
CA GLY A 85 -13.08 -8.23 -5.49
C GLY A 85 -12.85 -7.81 -4.04
N TRP A 86 -12.53 -6.54 -3.80
CA TRP A 86 -12.29 -6.00 -2.46
C TRP A 86 -13.60 -5.84 -1.70
N ARG A 87 -13.62 -6.38 -0.48
CA ARG A 87 -14.73 -6.22 0.48
C ARG A 87 -14.23 -5.49 1.71
N GLN A 88 -15.05 -4.63 2.25
CA GLN A 88 -14.72 -3.92 3.48
C GLN A 88 -14.75 -4.87 4.67
N VAL A 89 -13.72 -4.77 5.52
CA VAL A 89 -13.61 -5.49 6.79
C VAL A 89 -14.03 -4.54 7.89
N PRO A 90 -14.99 -4.91 8.74
CA PRO A 90 -15.40 -4.10 9.88
C PRO A 90 -14.34 -4.10 11.00
N GLY A 91 -14.54 -3.26 12.03
CA GLY A 91 -13.72 -3.27 13.24
C GLY A 91 -12.41 -2.48 13.13
N LEU A 92 -12.16 -1.76 12.01
CA LEU A 92 -11.00 -0.89 11.91
C LEU A 92 -11.17 0.34 12.82
N PRO A 93 -10.24 0.57 13.78
CA PRO A 93 -10.30 1.77 14.62
C PRO A 93 -10.07 3.05 13.82
N GLY A 94 -10.44 4.19 14.41
CA GLY A 94 -10.18 5.51 13.80
C GLY A 94 -8.69 5.85 13.68
N PRO A 95 -8.35 6.83 12.83
CA PRO A 95 -6.95 7.22 12.59
C PRO A 95 -6.18 7.63 13.85
N GLU A 96 -6.85 8.26 14.82
CA GLU A 96 -6.24 8.66 16.10
C GLU A 96 -5.82 7.44 16.92
N VAL A 97 -6.70 6.44 17.03
CA VAL A 97 -6.40 5.18 17.73
C VAL A 97 -5.28 4.43 17.02
N MET A 98 -5.26 4.42 15.68
CA MET A 98 -4.16 3.85 14.91
C MET A 98 -2.84 4.54 15.23
N GLY A 99 -2.83 5.88 15.24
CA GLY A 99 -1.65 6.68 15.56
C GLY A 99 -1.14 6.42 16.98
N ALA A 100 -2.04 6.35 17.97
CA ALA A 100 -1.70 6.04 19.34
C ALA A 100 -1.11 4.62 19.49
N ALA A 101 -1.67 3.63 18.79
CA ALA A 101 -1.15 2.27 18.79
C ALA A 101 0.27 2.18 18.21
N VAL A 102 0.55 2.91 17.11
CA VAL A 102 1.90 2.98 16.54
C VAL A 102 2.86 3.68 17.51
N ALA A 103 2.45 4.79 18.13
CA ALA A 103 3.28 5.50 19.09
C ALA A 103 3.64 4.62 20.30
N ALA A 104 2.66 3.88 20.82
CA ALA A 104 2.87 2.92 21.91
C ALA A 104 3.84 1.80 21.50
N ALA A 105 3.69 1.25 20.31
CA ALA A 105 4.58 0.21 19.78
C ALA A 105 6.03 0.72 19.60
N VAL A 106 6.22 1.95 19.15
CA VAL A 106 7.55 2.59 19.05
C VAL A 106 8.16 2.78 20.43
N ALA A 107 7.38 3.27 21.41
CA ALA A 107 7.83 3.43 22.79
C ALA A 107 8.23 2.09 23.42
N GLU A 108 7.41 1.06 23.23
CA GLU A 108 7.71 -0.29 23.71
C GLU A 108 9.00 -0.84 23.07
N PHE A 109 9.16 -0.68 21.76
CA PHE A 109 10.37 -1.12 21.07
C PHE A 109 11.63 -0.49 21.69
N ARG A 110 11.59 0.84 21.89
CA ARG A 110 12.70 1.58 22.50
C ARG A 110 13.01 1.11 23.91
N ALA A 111 11.99 1.00 24.75
CA ALA A 111 12.15 0.54 26.13
C ALA A 111 12.75 -0.88 26.18
N ARG A 112 12.30 -1.80 25.31
CA ARG A 112 12.85 -3.15 25.26
C ARG A 112 14.27 -3.21 24.70
N ASP A 113 14.62 -2.37 23.71
CA ASP A 113 15.99 -2.27 23.20
C ASP A 113 16.95 -1.70 24.25
N GLU A 114 16.51 -0.67 24.99
CA GLU A 114 17.28 -0.07 26.09
C GLU A 114 17.49 -1.03 27.27
N ALA A 115 16.50 -1.85 27.57
CA ALA A 115 16.57 -2.86 28.64
C ALA A 115 17.47 -4.05 28.29
N LEU A 116 17.87 -4.23 27.03
CA LEU A 116 18.78 -5.31 26.65
C LEU A 116 20.15 -5.09 27.28
N PRO A 117 20.74 -6.11 27.94
CA PRO A 117 22.14 -6.09 28.32
C PRO A 117 23.05 -5.82 27.12
N VAL A 118 24.15 -5.09 27.32
CA VAL A 118 25.04 -4.65 26.21
C VAL A 118 25.48 -5.83 25.34
N GLN A 119 25.79 -6.99 25.91
CA GLN A 119 26.17 -8.20 25.20
C GLN A 119 25.06 -8.82 24.35
N HIS A 120 23.79 -8.47 24.62
CA HIS A 120 22.60 -8.94 23.88
C HIS A 120 22.04 -7.90 22.91
N ARG A 121 22.63 -6.71 22.79
CA ARG A 121 22.20 -5.67 21.84
C ARG A 121 22.64 -6.00 20.41
N THR A 122 22.27 -7.17 19.95
CA THR A 122 22.55 -7.63 18.59
C THR A 122 21.42 -7.23 17.63
N ARG A 123 21.75 -7.22 16.32
CA ARG A 123 20.73 -7.00 15.28
C ARG A 123 19.61 -8.05 15.37
N SER A 124 19.97 -9.32 15.58
CA SER A 124 19.02 -10.43 15.67
C SER A 124 18.01 -10.25 16.80
N GLU A 125 18.46 -9.74 17.96
CA GLU A 125 17.55 -9.47 19.09
C GLU A 125 16.62 -8.30 18.81
N ARG A 126 17.13 -7.22 18.24
CA ARG A 126 16.30 -6.10 17.78
C ARG A 126 15.27 -6.52 16.74
N ASP A 127 15.68 -7.34 15.77
CA ASP A 127 14.79 -7.88 14.75
C ASP A 127 13.72 -8.80 15.36
N ARG A 128 14.05 -9.56 16.41
CA ARG A 128 13.10 -10.38 17.15
C ARG A 128 12.04 -9.53 17.87
N ILE A 129 12.49 -8.53 18.64
CA ILE A 129 11.61 -7.58 19.32
C ILE A 129 10.71 -6.87 18.29
N GLY A 130 11.30 -6.39 17.20
CA GLY A 130 10.56 -5.72 16.15
C GLY A 130 9.51 -6.63 15.52
N ARG A 131 9.84 -7.85 15.14
CA ARG A 131 8.87 -8.81 14.60
C ARG A 131 7.71 -9.07 15.55
N GLU A 132 7.97 -9.24 16.83
CA GLU A 132 6.95 -9.48 17.84
C GLU A 132 5.98 -8.30 17.95
N ILE A 133 6.49 -7.08 18.05
CA ILE A 133 5.67 -5.88 18.21
C ILE A 133 4.90 -5.57 16.94
N TRP A 134 5.58 -5.53 15.80
CA TRP A 134 5.01 -5.09 14.51
C TRP A 134 4.09 -6.13 13.85
N SER A 135 4.12 -7.39 14.30
CA SER A 135 3.17 -8.42 13.85
C SER A 135 1.85 -8.41 14.60
N ARG A 136 1.75 -7.73 15.73
CA ARG A 136 0.49 -7.61 16.50
C ARG A 136 -0.58 -6.97 15.61
N THR A 137 -1.79 -7.45 15.76
CA THR A 137 -2.95 -6.96 15.00
C THR A 137 -3.57 -5.75 15.68
N LEU A 138 -4.21 -4.90 14.90
CA LEU A 138 -4.88 -3.70 15.38
C LEU A 138 -6.36 -3.98 15.65
N GLY A 139 -6.79 -3.82 16.90
CA GLY A 139 -8.17 -4.08 17.32
C GLY A 139 -8.60 -5.50 16.96
N ASP A 140 -9.86 -5.66 16.55
CA ASP A 140 -10.43 -6.95 16.17
C ASP A 140 -10.19 -7.29 14.67
N THR A 141 -9.17 -6.68 14.06
CA THR A 141 -8.84 -6.91 12.67
C THR A 141 -7.58 -7.77 12.51
N GLU A 142 -7.39 -8.35 11.34
CA GLU A 142 -6.13 -9.05 10.99
C GLU A 142 -5.04 -8.07 10.49
N LEU A 143 -5.25 -6.75 10.57
CA LEU A 143 -4.30 -5.74 10.12
C LEU A 143 -3.13 -5.63 11.11
N PRO A 144 -1.89 -5.98 10.74
CA PRO A 144 -0.77 -5.84 11.65
C PRO A 144 -0.29 -4.40 11.78
N LEU A 145 0.26 -4.07 12.94
CA LEU A 145 0.76 -2.72 13.26
C LEU A 145 1.80 -2.22 12.27
N ARG A 146 2.62 -3.11 11.68
CA ARG A 146 3.59 -2.71 10.64
C ARG A 146 2.94 -2.03 9.44
N ALA A 147 1.73 -2.44 9.05
CA ALA A 147 1.01 -1.83 7.94
C ALA A 147 0.50 -0.42 8.30
N VAL A 148 0.04 -0.24 9.52
CA VAL A 148 -0.38 1.07 10.03
C VAL A 148 0.82 2.00 10.16
N HIS A 149 1.94 1.49 10.72
CA HIS A 149 3.19 2.23 10.82
C HIS A 149 3.70 2.66 9.43
N ALA A 150 3.69 1.76 8.45
CA ALA A 150 4.04 2.10 7.09
C ALA A 150 3.14 3.21 6.50
N ALA A 151 1.82 3.10 6.68
CA ALA A 151 0.87 4.11 6.21
C ALA A 151 1.13 5.48 6.87
N GLN A 152 1.48 5.50 8.14
CA GLN A 152 1.84 6.72 8.87
C GLN A 152 3.16 7.30 8.37
N SER A 153 4.21 6.49 8.25
CA SER A 153 5.54 6.90 7.78
C SER A 153 5.50 7.46 6.34
N LEU A 154 4.63 6.90 5.49
CA LEU A 154 4.40 7.37 4.12
C LEU A 154 3.48 8.61 4.06
N GLY A 155 2.99 9.09 5.20
CA GLY A 155 2.08 10.23 5.25
C GLY A 155 0.66 9.93 4.73
N PHE A 156 0.26 8.66 4.62
CA PHE A 156 -1.05 8.28 4.11
C PHE A 156 -2.16 8.50 5.14
N LEU A 157 -1.84 8.48 6.44
CA LEU A 157 -2.78 8.72 7.55
C LEU A 157 -2.81 10.19 8.03
N ARG A 158 -2.24 11.11 7.25
CA ARG A 158 -2.34 12.54 7.59
C ARG A 158 -3.81 12.97 7.68
N PRO A 159 -4.15 13.87 8.61
CA PRO A 159 -5.47 14.47 8.63
C PRO A 159 -5.79 15.12 7.28
N VAL A 160 -6.99 14.88 6.77
CA VAL A 160 -7.47 15.64 5.62
C VAL A 160 -7.67 17.06 6.10
N ARG A 161 -6.86 18.01 5.61
CA ARG A 161 -7.11 19.43 5.87
C ARG A 161 -8.50 19.74 5.33
N ALA A 162 -9.41 20.09 6.22
CA ALA A 162 -10.65 20.72 5.80
C ALA A 162 -10.24 21.92 4.94
N ALA A 163 -10.74 21.99 3.71
CA ALA A 163 -10.52 23.13 2.86
C ALA A 163 -10.99 24.36 3.64
N VAL A 164 -10.06 25.22 4.04
CA VAL A 164 -10.39 26.52 4.61
C VAL A 164 -11.16 27.24 3.50
N PRO A 165 -12.37 27.73 3.73
CA PRO A 165 -13.11 28.46 2.72
C PRO A 165 -12.52 29.86 2.57
N ALA A 166 -11.40 29.97 1.88
CA ALA A 166 -10.82 31.24 1.47
C ALA A 166 -10.44 31.09 -0.01
N ALA A 167 -11.34 31.60 -0.87
CA ALA A 167 -11.08 31.97 -2.28
C ALA A 167 -10.32 30.93 -3.16
N ALA A 168 -10.46 29.65 -2.87
CA ALA A 168 -10.00 28.63 -3.80
C ALA A 168 -11.08 28.44 -4.89
N PRO A 169 -10.72 28.29 -6.18
CA PRO A 169 -11.68 27.93 -7.22
C PRO A 169 -12.42 26.67 -6.79
N ALA A 170 -13.73 26.63 -7.02
CA ALA A 170 -14.57 25.51 -6.66
C ALA A 170 -13.93 24.19 -7.07
N PRO A 171 -13.95 23.14 -6.22
CA PRO A 171 -13.42 21.84 -6.59
C PRO A 171 -14.09 21.40 -7.88
N LEU A 172 -13.30 21.00 -8.85
CA LEU A 172 -13.80 20.52 -10.14
C LEU A 172 -14.88 19.46 -9.88
N PRO A 173 -16.05 19.52 -10.57
CA PRO A 173 -17.10 18.52 -10.43
C PRO A 173 -16.51 17.12 -10.66
N GLY A 174 -16.63 16.24 -9.67
CA GLY A 174 -16.09 14.88 -9.75
C GLY A 174 -14.72 14.65 -9.10
N ALA A 175 -14.16 15.62 -8.36
CA ALA A 175 -13.10 15.31 -7.43
C ALA A 175 -13.63 14.28 -6.41
N PRO A 176 -13.04 13.06 -6.30
CA PRO A 176 -13.53 12.10 -5.33
C PRO A 176 -13.37 12.72 -3.95
N ALA A 177 -14.48 12.84 -3.21
CA ALA A 177 -14.41 13.11 -1.78
C ALA A 177 -13.37 12.15 -1.20
N SER A 178 -12.45 12.66 -0.39
CA SER A 178 -11.38 11.85 0.20
C SER A 178 -11.98 10.58 0.77
N ALA A 179 -11.68 9.45 0.14
CA ALA A 179 -12.28 8.18 0.53
C ALA A 179 -11.95 7.92 2.00
N PRO A 180 -12.93 7.55 2.84
CA PRO A 180 -12.69 7.32 4.25
C PRO A 180 -11.63 6.22 4.43
N VAL A 181 -10.93 6.26 5.56
CA VAL A 181 -10.01 5.19 5.93
C VAL A 181 -10.81 3.89 6.08
N ALA A 182 -10.39 2.84 5.39
CA ALA A 182 -11.08 1.56 5.42
C ALA A 182 -10.08 0.40 5.26
N LEU A 183 -10.37 -0.69 5.97
CA LEU A 183 -9.70 -1.96 5.74
C LEU A 183 -10.48 -2.77 4.72
N LEU A 184 -9.80 -3.27 3.72
CA LEU A 184 -10.37 -4.06 2.64
C LEU A 184 -9.68 -5.42 2.59
N ALA A 185 -10.42 -6.46 2.20
CA ALA A 185 -9.89 -7.81 1.98
C ALA A 185 -10.29 -8.34 0.61
N ALA A 186 -9.37 -9.05 -0.04
CA ALA A 186 -9.62 -9.78 -1.28
C ALA A 186 -8.73 -11.03 -1.33
N GLY A 187 -9.33 -12.22 -1.24
CA GLY A 187 -8.58 -13.48 -1.12
C GLY A 187 -7.57 -13.42 0.03
N THR A 188 -6.31 -13.65 -0.29
CA THR A 188 -5.20 -13.62 0.67
C THR A 188 -4.62 -12.23 0.96
N TRP A 189 -5.26 -11.17 0.48
CA TRP A 189 -4.77 -9.81 0.61
C TRP A 189 -5.60 -8.98 1.58
N LEU A 190 -4.89 -8.13 2.33
CA LEU A 190 -5.45 -7.00 3.08
C LEU A 190 -4.98 -5.71 2.45
N ARG A 191 -5.82 -4.68 2.48
CA ARG A 191 -5.48 -3.34 2.01
C ARG A 191 -6.05 -2.30 2.96
N LEU A 192 -5.19 -1.55 3.60
CA LEU A 192 -5.55 -0.34 4.31
C LEU A 192 -5.65 0.80 3.29
N ARG A 193 -6.88 1.21 2.98
CA ARG A 193 -7.16 2.37 2.12
C ARG A 193 -7.23 3.62 2.97
N THR A 194 -6.59 4.68 2.51
CA THR A 194 -6.59 5.99 3.16
C THR A 194 -6.81 7.10 2.12
N PRO A 195 -7.05 8.36 2.51
CA PRO A 195 -7.21 9.46 1.57
C PRO A 195 -6.02 9.69 0.64
N TYR A 196 -4.80 9.44 1.11
CA TYR A 196 -3.57 9.79 0.39
C TYR A 196 -2.84 8.60 -0.22
N GLY A 197 -3.37 7.40 -0.09
CA GLY A 197 -2.78 6.19 -0.65
C GLY A 197 -3.35 4.93 -0.03
N SER A 198 -2.69 3.82 -0.25
CA SER A 198 -3.06 2.55 0.37
C SER A 198 -1.82 1.73 0.68
N VAL A 199 -1.94 0.90 1.67
CA VAL A 199 -0.95 -0.13 2.00
C VAL A 199 -1.59 -1.48 1.80
N ALA A 200 -1.00 -2.33 0.97
CA ALA A 200 -1.47 -3.69 0.74
C ALA A 200 -0.45 -4.72 1.21
N MET A 201 -0.93 -5.86 1.68
CA MET A 201 -0.09 -6.94 2.16
C MET A 201 -0.82 -8.28 2.12
N ARG A 202 -0.06 -9.36 2.19
CA ARG A 202 -0.63 -10.70 2.40
C ARG A 202 -1.15 -10.84 3.83
N ARG A 203 -2.25 -11.54 3.99
CA ARG A 203 -2.77 -11.90 5.31
C ARG A 203 -1.75 -12.72 6.08
N PRO A 204 -1.54 -12.46 7.37
CA PRO A 204 -0.70 -13.30 8.21
C PRO A 204 -1.21 -14.75 8.20
N GLY A 205 -0.31 -15.72 8.16
CA GLY A 205 -0.66 -17.14 8.22
C GLY A 205 -1.19 -17.78 6.93
N VAL A 206 -1.52 -17.00 5.91
CA VAL A 206 -1.86 -17.54 4.58
C VAL A 206 -0.60 -17.56 3.71
N THR A 207 0.23 -18.55 3.91
CA THR A 207 1.32 -18.87 2.98
C THR A 207 0.69 -19.27 1.64
N GLY A 208 0.87 -18.45 0.63
CA GLY A 208 0.46 -18.81 -0.74
C GLY A 208 1.13 -20.13 -1.11
N GLY A 209 0.32 -21.09 -1.53
CA GLY A 209 0.57 -22.51 -1.70
C GLY A 209 1.73 -23.01 -2.57
N LEU A 210 2.89 -22.39 -2.55
CA LEU A 210 4.12 -22.96 -3.11
C LEU A 210 4.90 -23.81 -2.10
N GLY A 211 4.55 -23.79 -0.81
CA GLY A 211 5.13 -24.64 0.23
C GLY A 211 4.59 -26.08 0.27
N ALA A 212 3.61 -26.42 -0.55
CA ALA A 212 2.99 -27.74 -0.57
C ALA A 212 3.49 -28.67 -1.70
N LEU A 213 4.49 -28.28 -2.45
CA LEU A 213 5.18 -29.20 -3.38
C LEU A 213 6.14 -30.08 -2.59
N GLN A 214 5.61 -31.17 -2.04
CA GLN A 214 6.42 -32.30 -1.59
C GLN A 214 7.00 -33.00 -2.82
N VAL A 215 8.29 -32.77 -3.09
CA VAL A 215 9.03 -33.62 -4.02
C VAL A 215 9.20 -34.98 -3.34
N ARG A 216 8.45 -35.99 -3.77
CA ARG A 216 8.72 -37.38 -3.42
C ARG A 216 9.91 -37.85 -4.26
N PRO A 217 11.01 -38.27 -3.65
CA PRO A 217 12.05 -38.99 -4.42
C PRO A 217 11.46 -40.30 -4.92
N VAL A 218 11.73 -40.61 -6.20
CA VAL A 218 11.44 -41.90 -6.87
C VAL A 218 12.44 -42.92 -6.37
#